data_afddbc6d6b1fdcb0c749f6becf6adfbc
#
_entry.id   afddbc6d6b1fdcb0c749f6becf6adfbc
#
_cell.length_a   1.000
_cell.length_b   1.000
_cell.length_c   1.000
_cell.angle_alpha   90.00
_cell.angle_beta   90.00
_cell.angle_gamma   90.00
#
_symmetry.space_group_name_H-M   'P 1'
#
loop_
_entity.id
_entity.type
_entity.pdbx_description
1 polymer ?
#
loop_
_entity_poly.entity_id
_entity_poly.type
_entity_poly.pdbx_seq_one_letter_code
_entity_poly.pdbx_strand_id
1 'polypeptide(L)'
;MFLQRLLLLAVLAVNLLVFLALLVPTPPFWLALTGAALTVYLVVSGVSPLLTDHWLTTTRLILRQGWYFRAVVPLRSIRSVEPFEGKPKLGLSAPWGRRRLYVTGSKEGLVAVRLATPRRFWQVLGAEIDEIVFDVDARERFLAAFAERKALLAPVEAERTDSDLRD
;
A
#
# COMPACT_ATOMS: atom_id res chain seq x y z
N MET A 1 -3.96 -15.65 8.45
CA MET A 1 -3.96 -14.17 8.51
C MET A 1 -4.58 -13.60 9.78
N PHE A 2 -5.79 -13.98 10.15
CA PHE A 2 -6.48 -13.47 11.37
C PHE A 2 -5.65 -13.67 12.65
N LEU A 3 -5.07 -14.85 12.86
CA LEU A 3 -4.28 -15.18 14.04
C LEU A 3 -3.01 -14.31 14.20
N GLN A 4 -2.28 -14.05 13.11
CA GLN A 4 -1.10 -13.18 13.14
C GLN A 4 -1.45 -11.74 13.51
N ARG A 5 -2.57 -11.24 13.00
CA ARG A 5 -3.08 -9.90 13.32
C ARG A 5 -3.50 -9.81 14.79
N LEU A 6 -4.21 -10.84 15.28
CA LEU A 6 -4.60 -10.94 16.68
C LEU A 6 -3.38 -10.96 17.62
N LEU A 7 -2.35 -11.72 17.25
CA LEU A 7 -1.11 -11.85 18.02
C LEU A 7 -0.35 -10.51 18.07
N LEU A 8 -0.31 -9.77 16.95
CA LEU A 8 0.31 -8.46 16.88
C LEU A 8 -0.44 -7.44 17.76
N LEU A 9 -1.77 -7.45 17.73
CA LEU A 9 -2.59 -6.61 18.61
C LEU A 9 -2.42 -6.98 20.08
N ALA A 10 -2.31 -8.27 20.42
CA ALA A 10 -2.08 -8.72 21.78
C ALA A 10 -0.69 -8.26 22.30
N VAL A 11 0.36 -8.41 21.50
CA VAL A 11 1.71 -7.93 21.84
C VAL A 11 1.70 -6.41 22.05
N LEU A 12 1.05 -5.67 21.18
CA LEU A 12 0.89 -4.22 21.29
C LEU A 12 0.14 -3.82 22.57
N ALA A 13 -0.94 -4.51 22.90
CA ALA A 13 -1.73 -4.26 24.11
C ALA A 13 -0.91 -4.56 25.39
N VAL A 14 -0.15 -5.64 25.40
CA VAL A 14 0.74 -5.98 26.53
C VAL A 14 1.83 -4.91 26.70
N ASN A 15 2.50 -4.48 25.62
CA ASN A 15 3.49 -3.41 25.69
C ASN A 15 2.89 -2.10 26.21
N LEU A 16 1.66 -1.77 25.79
CA LEU A 16 0.93 -0.60 26.28
C LEU A 16 0.69 -0.68 27.80
N LEU A 17 0.21 -1.83 28.28
CA LEU A 17 -0.04 -2.05 29.71
C LEU A 17 1.23 -1.94 30.54
N VAL A 18 2.35 -2.56 30.11
CA VAL A 18 3.65 -2.47 30.77
C VAL A 18 4.13 -1.01 30.82
N PHE A 19 4.01 -0.29 29.71
CA PHE A 19 4.42 1.11 29.63
C PHE A 19 3.58 2.00 30.56
N LEU A 20 2.26 1.80 30.60
CA LEU A 20 1.36 2.51 31.52
C LEU A 20 1.70 2.20 32.98
N ALA A 21 2.01 0.94 33.31
CA ALA A 21 2.41 0.55 34.65
C ALA A 21 3.72 1.23 35.11
N LEU A 22 4.68 1.40 34.20
CA LEU A 22 5.94 2.10 34.47
C LEU A 22 5.75 3.62 34.68
N LEU A 23 4.65 4.19 34.19
CA LEU A 23 4.33 5.61 34.30
C LEU A 23 3.51 5.96 35.56
N VAL A 24 3.06 4.98 36.32
CA VAL A 24 2.24 5.20 37.55
C VAL A 24 2.82 6.25 38.52
N PRO A 25 4.16 6.32 38.79
CA PRO A 25 4.70 7.35 39.66
C PRO A 25 4.79 8.74 39.03
N THR A 26 4.44 8.91 37.76
CA THR A 26 4.50 10.22 37.06
C THR A 26 3.24 11.07 37.34
N PRO A 27 3.34 12.41 37.22
CA PRO A 27 2.20 13.28 37.36
C PRO A 27 1.07 12.90 36.39
N PRO A 28 -0.21 12.96 36.79
CA PRO A 28 -1.35 12.47 35.99
C PRO A 28 -1.46 13.13 34.61
N PHE A 29 -1.01 14.37 34.46
CA PHE A 29 -0.98 15.06 33.16
C PHE A 29 -0.08 14.35 32.14
N TRP A 30 1.15 13.99 32.54
CA TRP A 30 2.10 13.29 31.66
C TRP A 30 1.62 11.88 31.33
N LEU A 31 0.98 11.22 32.30
CA LEU A 31 0.37 9.91 32.08
C LEU A 31 -0.73 9.99 31.01
N ALA A 32 -1.61 10.97 31.11
CA ALA A 32 -2.69 11.17 30.13
C ALA A 32 -2.14 11.51 28.74
N LEU A 33 -1.16 12.42 28.67
CA LEU A 33 -0.55 12.81 27.38
C LEU A 33 0.14 11.64 26.71
N THR A 34 0.92 10.87 27.46
CA THR A 34 1.65 9.72 26.94
C THR A 34 0.69 8.59 26.53
N GLY A 35 -0.35 8.35 27.35
CA GLY A 35 -1.40 7.39 27.03
C GLY A 35 -2.15 7.76 25.74
N ALA A 36 -2.49 9.04 25.56
CA ALA A 36 -3.12 9.53 24.34
C ALA A 36 -2.20 9.37 23.12
N ALA A 37 -0.93 9.77 23.22
CA ALA A 37 0.05 9.63 22.13
C ALA A 37 0.25 8.16 21.74
N LEU A 38 0.34 7.27 22.72
CA LEU A 38 0.50 5.86 22.50
C LEU A 38 -0.75 5.21 21.89
N THR A 39 -1.94 5.62 22.32
CA THR A 39 -3.21 5.18 21.73
C THR A 39 -3.28 5.59 20.26
N VAL A 40 -2.95 6.84 19.94
CA VAL A 40 -2.90 7.32 18.55
C VAL A 40 -1.89 6.50 17.75
N TYR A 41 -0.69 6.27 18.29
CA TYR A 41 0.32 5.45 17.63
C TYR A 41 -0.17 4.02 17.38
N LEU A 42 -0.85 3.38 18.33
CA LEU A 42 -1.38 2.03 18.21
C LEU A 42 -2.49 1.97 17.15
N VAL A 43 -3.38 2.95 17.14
CA VAL A 43 -4.46 3.03 16.14
C VAL A 43 -3.86 3.22 14.74
N VAL A 44 -2.90 4.13 14.60
CA VAL A 44 -2.28 4.42 13.31
C VAL A 44 -1.43 3.28 12.79
N SER A 45 -0.58 2.68 13.63
CA SER A 45 0.38 1.65 13.21
C SER A 45 -0.17 0.22 13.30
N GLY A 46 -1.08 -0.05 14.24
CA GLY A 46 -1.64 -1.38 14.47
C GLY A 46 -2.93 -1.63 13.69
N VAL A 47 -3.89 -0.72 13.77
CA VAL A 47 -5.20 -0.89 13.13
C VAL A 47 -5.15 -0.55 11.64
N SER A 48 -4.40 0.47 11.26
CA SER A 48 -4.35 0.95 9.87
C SER A 48 -3.94 -0.13 8.85
N PRO A 49 -2.91 -0.98 9.09
CA PRO A 49 -2.58 -2.07 8.17
C PRO A 49 -3.69 -3.12 8.01
N LEU A 50 -4.61 -3.24 8.98
CA LEU A 50 -5.75 -4.15 8.88
C LEU A 50 -6.80 -3.69 7.86
N LEU A 51 -6.81 -2.40 7.53
CA LEU A 51 -7.72 -1.76 6.57
C LEU A 51 -7.08 -1.67 5.17
N THR A 52 -6.23 -2.64 4.83
CA THR A 52 -5.60 -2.71 3.51
C THR A 52 -6.55 -3.40 2.55
N ASP A 53 -7.01 -2.66 1.56
CA ASP A 53 -7.88 -3.14 0.51
C ASP A 53 -7.37 -2.67 -0.86
N HIS A 54 -7.37 -3.58 -1.83
CA HIS A 54 -6.97 -3.27 -3.19
C HIS A 54 -8.10 -3.59 -4.15
N TRP A 55 -8.45 -2.63 -5.00
CA TRP A 55 -9.53 -2.81 -5.98
C TRP A 55 -9.01 -2.64 -7.40
N LEU A 56 -9.36 -3.58 -8.23
CA LEU A 56 -9.19 -3.48 -9.67
C LEU A 56 -10.53 -3.13 -10.29
N THR A 57 -10.67 -1.91 -10.81
CA THR A 57 -11.82 -1.48 -11.60
C THR A 57 -11.57 -1.69 -13.10
N THR A 58 -12.53 -1.36 -13.94
CA THR A 58 -12.37 -1.47 -15.40
C THR A 58 -11.23 -0.64 -15.98
N THR A 59 -10.90 0.50 -15.36
CA THR A 59 -9.91 1.45 -15.91
C THR A 59 -8.79 1.81 -14.95
N ARG A 60 -8.89 1.43 -13.68
CA ARG A 60 -7.97 1.88 -12.62
C ARG A 60 -7.67 0.76 -11.63
N LEU A 61 -6.44 0.75 -11.15
CA LEU A 61 -6.03 0.02 -9.96
C LEU A 61 -6.03 0.99 -8.78
N ILE A 62 -6.80 0.67 -7.74
CA ILE A 62 -6.90 1.45 -6.51
C ILE A 62 -6.19 0.67 -5.41
N LEU A 63 -5.11 1.24 -4.91
CA LEU A 63 -4.35 0.71 -3.79
C LEU A 63 -4.69 1.54 -2.56
N ARG A 64 -5.13 0.88 -1.50
CA ARG A 64 -5.41 1.52 -0.22
C ARG A 64 -4.69 0.77 0.88
N GLN A 65 -4.00 1.51 1.73
CA GLN A 65 -3.44 0.97 2.95
C GLN A 65 -3.84 1.84 4.14
N GLY A 66 -4.72 1.29 4.93
CA GLY A 66 -5.33 2.01 6.03
C GLY A 66 -6.09 3.24 5.55
N TRP A 67 -6.05 4.28 6.36
CA TRP A 67 -6.70 5.56 6.09
C TRP A 67 -5.74 6.61 5.49
N TYR A 68 -4.41 6.41 5.65
CA TYR A 68 -3.40 7.40 5.29
C TYR A 68 -2.83 7.25 3.88
N PHE A 69 -2.98 6.08 3.26
CA PHE A 69 -2.48 5.86 1.91
C PHE A 69 -3.59 5.44 0.95
N ARG A 70 -3.73 6.20 -0.11
CA ARG A 70 -4.57 5.85 -1.26
C ARG A 70 -3.86 6.26 -2.54
N ALA A 71 -3.62 5.29 -3.42
CA ALA A 71 -3.10 5.53 -4.76
C ALA A 71 -4.09 5.04 -5.80
N VAL A 72 -4.33 5.85 -6.82
CA VAL A 72 -5.15 5.50 -7.98
C VAL A 72 -4.23 5.50 -9.19
N VAL A 73 -4.06 4.32 -9.77
CA VAL A 73 -3.19 4.09 -10.92
C VAL A 73 -4.06 3.70 -12.13
N PRO A 74 -4.13 4.52 -13.18
CA PRO A 74 -4.83 4.16 -14.41
C PRO A 74 -4.18 2.90 -15.03
N LEU A 75 -4.99 1.94 -15.50
CA LEU A 75 -4.46 0.72 -16.12
C LEU A 75 -3.62 1.01 -17.36
N ARG A 76 -3.92 2.09 -18.07
CA ARG A 76 -3.14 2.56 -19.23
C ARG A 76 -1.70 2.94 -18.86
N SER A 77 -1.48 3.44 -17.64
CA SER A 77 -0.14 3.80 -17.15
C SER A 77 0.65 2.64 -16.58
N ILE A 78 0.12 1.42 -16.64
CA ILE A 78 0.79 0.21 -16.18
C ILE A 78 1.44 -0.48 -17.38
N ARG A 79 2.76 -0.65 -17.33
CA ARG A 79 3.52 -1.37 -18.37
C ARG A 79 3.34 -2.87 -18.25
N SER A 80 3.64 -3.43 -17.10
CA SER A 80 3.53 -4.87 -16.82
C SER A 80 3.05 -5.13 -15.40
N VAL A 81 2.49 -6.33 -15.21
CA VAL A 81 2.11 -6.87 -13.91
C VAL A 81 2.67 -8.28 -13.84
N GLU A 82 3.43 -8.56 -12.80
CA GLU A 82 4.17 -9.82 -12.64
C GLU A 82 4.04 -10.34 -11.20
N PRO A 83 4.09 -11.66 -10.99
CA PRO A 83 4.25 -12.20 -9.65
C PRO A 83 5.53 -11.67 -9.01
N PHE A 84 5.48 -11.31 -7.74
CA PHE A 84 6.67 -10.87 -7.02
C PHE A 84 7.11 -11.94 -6.03
N GLU A 85 8.34 -12.41 -6.20
CA GLU A 85 8.97 -13.37 -5.29
C GLU A 85 9.99 -12.64 -4.43
N GLY A 86 9.58 -12.21 -3.26
CA GLY A 86 10.44 -11.49 -2.32
C GLY A 86 9.82 -11.45 -0.93
N LYS A 87 10.58 -10.95 0.03
CA LYS A 87 10.13 -10.77 1.41
C LYS A 87 10.10 -9.28 1.75
N PRO A 88 9.11 -8.51 1.28
CA PRO A 88 8.99 -7.11 1.62
C PRO A 88 8.67 -6.93 3.11
N LYS A 89 8.95 -5.74 3.62
CA LYS A 89 8.42 -5.31 4.90
C LYS A 89 6.90 -5.11 4.78
N LEU A 90 6.17 -5.46 5.82
CA LEU A 90 4.75 -5.16 5.89
C LEU A 90 4.53 -3.65 6.03
N GLY A 91 3.45 -3.18 5.44
CA GLY A 91 3.07 -1.77 5.51
C GLY A 91 3.46 -0.98 4.27
N LEU A 92 3.40 0.36 4.40
CA LEU A 92 3.84 1.30 3.37
C LEU A 92 5.34 1.54 3.52
N SER A 93 6.11 1.23 2.48
CA SER A 93 7.57 1.39 2.51
C SER A 93 8.11 1.70 1.12
N ALA A 94 8.93 2.75 1.02
CA ALA A 94 9.71 3.09 -0.18
C ALA A 94 11.20 3.09 0.19
N PRO A 95 11.94 2.01 -0.06
CA PRO A 95 13.36 1.94 0.25
C PRO A 95 14.16 2.99 -0.52
N TRP A 96 15.04 3.69 0.19
CA TRP A 96 15.90 4.72 -0.41
C TRP A 96 16.76 4.11 -1.54
N GLY A 97 16.90 4.85 -2.62
CA GLY A 97 17.66 4.42 -3.80
C GLY A 97 16.98 3.36 -4.69
N ARG A 98 15.80 2.90 -4.29
CA ARG A 98 14.96 2.03 -5.12
C ARG A 98 13.68 2.77 -5.47
N ARG A 99 13.36 2.88 -6.75
CA ARG A 99 12.11 3.47 -7.23
C ARG A 99 10.91 2.53 -7.06
N ARG A 100 10.87 1.84 -5.90
CA ARG A 100 9.88 0.80 -5.60
C ARG A 100 9.10 1.17 -4.36
N LEU A 101 7.78 1.04 -4.45
CA LEU A 101 6.84 1.25 -3.36
C LEU A 101 6.23 -0.08 -2.94
N TYR A 102 6.31 -0.41 -1.68
CA TYR A 102 5.61 -1.53 -1.08
C TYR A 102 4.35 -1.05 -0.38
N VAL A 103 3.21 -1.67 -0.71
CA VAL A 103 1.88 -1.42 -0.13
C VAL A 103 1.33 -2.77 0.29
N THR A 104 1.83 -3.33 1.38
CA THR A 104 1.63 -4.73 1.74
C THR A 104 0.96 -4.91 3.09
N GLY A 105 -0.16 -5.58 3.12
CA GLY A 105 -0.83 -6.07 4.34
C GLY A 105 -0.41 -7.51 4.69
N SER A 106 0.09 -8.26 3.68
CA SER A 106 0.54 -9.65 3.79
C SER A 106 1.88 -9.86 3.08
N LYS A 107 2.51 -11.00 3.38
CA LYS A 107 3.72 -11.47 2.67
C LYS A 107 3.40 -12.51 1.60
N GLU A 108 2.14 -12.83 1.43
CA GLU A 108 1.65 -13.83 0.47
C GLU A 108 0.89 -13.14 -0.67
N GLY A 109 0.81 -13.80 -1.82
CA GLY A 109 0.08 -13.29 -2.96
C GLY A 109 0.66 -11.99 -3.55
N LEU A 110 1.96 -11.76 -3.44
CA LEU A 110 2.59 -10.53 -3.88
C LEU A 110 2.60 -10.38 -5.39
N VAL A 111 2.29 -9.16 -5.84
CA VAL A 111 2.28 -8.76 -7.24
C VAL A 111 3.07 -7.47 -7.39
N ALA A 112 3.92 -7.41 -8.41
CA ALA A 112 4.65 -6.21 -8.81
C ALA A 112 3.98 -5.58 -10.04
N VAL A 113 3.70 -4.30 -9.96
CA VAL A 113 3.16 -3.47 -11.05
C VAL A 113 4.24 -2.47 -11.47
N ARG A 114 4.69 -2.54 -12.72
CA ARG A 114 5.59 -1.55 -13.31
C ARG A 114 4.81 -0.46 -14.02
N LEU A 115 5.14 0.79 -13.72
CA LEU A 115 4.54 1.96 -14.35
C LEU A 115 5.25 2.28 -15.67
N ALA A 116 4.50 2.77 -16.65
CA ALA A 116 5.07 3.24 -17.92
C ALA A 116 5.90 4.52 -17.73
N THR A 117 5.44 5.39 -16.82
CA THR A 117 6.15 6.60 -16.40
C THR A 117 6.24 6.64 -14.88
N PRO A 118 7.39 7.01 -14.32
CA PRO A 118 7.54 7.16 -12.88
C PRO A 118 6.54 8.18 -12.32
N ARG A 119 6.02 7.89 -11.11
CA ARG A 119 5.08 8.78 -10.42
C ARG A 119 5.60 9.14 -9.05
N ARG A 120 5.35 10.37 -8.62
CA ARG A 120 5.68 10.84 -7.28
C ARG A 120 4.48 10.65 -6.36
N PHE A 121 4.76 10.11 -5.18
CA PHE A 121 3.77 9.93 -4.12
C PHE A 121 4.18 10.75 -2.90
N TRP A 122 3.35 11.73 -2.54
CA TRP A 122 3.65 12.62 -1.41
C TRP A 122 3.66 11.86 -0.07
N GLN A 123 2.90 10.78 0.04
CA GLN A 123 2.81 9.93 1.22
C GLN A 123 4.12 9.19 1.55
N VAL A 124 5.02 9.12 0.59
CA VAL A 124 6.39 8.59 0.76
C VAL A 124 7.42 9.67 0.47
N LEU A 125 7.17 10.88 1.00
CA LEU A 125 8.06 12.04 0.93
C LEU A 125 8.39 12.47 -0.50
N GLY A 126 7.46 12.31 -1.43
CA GLY A 126 7.65 12.70 -2.83
C GLY A 126 8.60 11.80 -3.61
N ALA A 127 8.88 10.59 -3.11
CA ALA A 127 9.72 9.62 -3.80
C ALA A 127 9.16 9.30 -5.18
N GLU A 128 10.05 9.22 -6.17
CA GLU A 128 9.73 8.86 -7.54
C GLU A 128 9.70 7.33 -7.66
N ILE A 129 8.53 6.79 -8.03
CA ILE A 129 8.26 5.36 -8.04
C ILE A 129 7.93 4.92 -9.47
N ASP A 130 8.58 3.85 -9.91
CA ASP A 130 8.33 3.16 -11.18
C ASP A 130 7.74 1.75 -10.99
N GLU A 131 7.85 1.19 -9.78
CA GLU A 131 7.34 -0.14 -9.46
C GLU A 131 6.59 -0.14 -8.12
N ILE A 132 5.39 -0.73 -8.11
CA ILE A 132 4.56 -0.87 -6.91
C ILE A 132 4.36 -2.35 -6.62
N VAL A 133 4.68 -2.78 -5.40
CA VAL A 133 4.48 -4.15 -4.93
C VAL A 133 3.38 -4.15 -3.87
N PHE A 134 2.38 -4.98 -4.07
CA PHE A 134 1.26 -5.11 -3.13
C PHE A 134 0.80 -6.57 -3.06
N ASP A 135 0.02 -6.90 -2.05
CA ASP A 135 -0.53 -8.23 -1.84
C ASP A 135 -1.97 -8.33 -2.36
N VAL A 136 -2.32 -9.52 -2.84
CA VAL A 136 -3.67 -9.88 -3.26
C VAL A 136 -4.01 -11.27 -2.73
N ASP A 137 -5.27 -11.48 -2.37
CA ASP A 137 -5.71 -12.77 -1.82
C ASP A 137 -5.64 -13.90 -2.85
N ALA A 138 -5.97 -13.62 -4.11
CA ALA A 138 -5.99 -14.59 -5.20
C ALA A 138 -5.13 -14.07 -6.38
N ARG A 139 -3.81 -14.25 -6.29
CA ARG A 139 -2.82 -13.74 -7.26
C ARG A 139 -3.16 -14.09 -8.70
N GLU A 140 -3.44 -15.35 -8.99
CA GLU A 140 -3.73 -15.82 -10.35
C GLU A 140 -5.01 -15.20 -10.92
N ARG A 141 -6.06 -15.13 -10.10
CA ARG A 141 -7.32 -14.49 -10.48
C ARG A 141 -7.12 -13.00 -10.75
N PHE A 142 -6.30 -12.32 -9.95
CA PHE A 142 -5.97 -10.93 -10.15
C PHE A 142 -5.22 -10.71 -11.46
N LEU A 143 -4.19 -11.52 -11.75
CA LEU A 143 -3.41 -11.43 -12.98
C LEU A 143 -4.28 -11.66 -14.22
N ALA A 144 -5.16 -12.66 -14.19
CA ALA A 144 -6.11 -12.94 -15.26
C ALA A 144 -7.08 -11.76 -15.50
N ALA A 145 -7.69 -11.26 -14.42
CA ALA A 145 -8.61 -10.12 -14.49
C ALA A 145 -7.91 -8.83 -14.95
N PHE A 146 -6.65 -8.63 -14.58
CA PHE A 146 -5.87 -7.49 -15.06
C PHE A 146 -5.60 -7.60 -16.56
N ALA A 147 -5.15 -8.76 -17.04
CA ALA A 147 -4.88 -9.01 -18.47
C ALA A 147 -6.13 -8.79 -19.32
N GLU A 148 -7.28 -9.33 -18.90
CA GLU A 148 -8.56 -9.15 -19.57
C GLU A 148 -8.93 -7.66 -19.67
N ARG A 149 -8.89 -6.93 -18.56
CA ARG A 149 -9.25 -5.50 -18.55
C ARG A 149 -8.28 -4.65 -19.33
N LYS A 150 -6.99 -4.97 -19.30
CA LYS A 150 -5.99 -4.27 -20.09
C LYS A 150 -6.18 -4.47 -21.60
N ALA A 151 -6.58 -5.66 -22.01
CA ALA A 151 -6.88 -5.98 -23.42
C ALA A 151 -8.11 -5.18 -23.96
N LEU A 152 -9.06 -4.85 -23.08
CA LEU A 152 -10.23 -4.03 -23.44
C LEU A 152 -9.93 -2.53 -23.55
N LEU A 153 -8.77 -2.07 -23.06
CA LEU A 153 -8.36 -0.68 -23.17
C LEU A 153 -7.69 -0.47 -24.53
N ALA A 154 -8.29 0.40 -25.37
CA ALA A 154 -7.70 0.76 -26.66
C ALA A 154 -6.23 1.21 -26.51
N PRO A 155 -5.33 0.81 -27.42
CA PRO A 155 -3.96 1.28 -27.44
C PRO A 155 -3.91 2.81 -27.53
N VAL A 156 -3.10 3.45 -26.70
CA VAL A 156 -2.94 4.93 -26.69
C VAL A 156 -2.34 5.46 -28.00
N GLU A 157 -1.76 4.60 -28.83
CA GLU A 157 -1.10 4.98 -30.09
C GLU A 157 -2.06 5.36 -31.23
N ALA A 158 -3.34 4.99 -31.15
CA ALA A 158 -4.29 5.30 -32.22
C ALA A 158 -4.74 6.78 -32.24
N GLU A 159 -4.50 7.54 -31.18
CA GLU A 159 -5.04 8.92 -31.07
C GLU A 159 -4.03 10.01 -31.48
N ARG A 160 -2.77 9.64 -31.74
CA ARG A 160 -1.70 10.61 -32.08
C ARG A 160 -1.44 10.79 -33.58
N THR A 161 -1.96 9.89 -34.41
CA THR A 161 -1.62 9.88 -35.84
C THR A 161 -2.56 10.74 -36.70
N ASP A 162 -3.71 11.17 -36.18
CA ASP A 162 -4.71 11.89 -36.97
C ASP A 162 -4.66 13.44 -36.82
N SER A 163 -3.89 13.96 -35.84
CA SER A 163 -3.74 15.40 -35.64
C SER A 163 -2.53 16.02 -36.35
N ASP A 164 -1.51 15.22 -36.69
CA ASP A 164 -0.25 15.71 -37.29
C ASP A 164 -0.28 15.72 -38.86
N LEU A 165 -1.40 15.35 -39.47
CA LEU A 165 -1.54 15.33 -40.93
C LEU A 165 -2.42 16.47 -41.48
N ARG A 166 -2.72 17.49 -40.66
CA ARG A 166 -3.57 18.61 -41.08
C ARG A 166 -2.91 19.99 -40.88
N ASP A 167 -1.60 20.09 -41.00
CA ASP A 167 -0.93 21.38 -41.14
C ASP A 167 -0.10 21.41 -42.42
#